data_1842f94ea614df95cd6f1eb499cee260
#
_entry.id   1842f94ea614df95cd6f1eb499cee260
#
_cell.length_a   1.000
_cell.length_b   1.000
_cell.length_c   1.000
_cell.angle_alpha   90.00
_cell.angle_beta   90.00
_cell.angle_gamma   90.00
#
_symmetry.space_group_name_H-M   'P 1'
#
loop_
_entity.id
_entity.type
_entity.pdbx_description
1 polymer ?
#
loop_
_entity_poly.entity_id
_entity_poly.type
_entity_poly.pdbx_seq_one_letter_code
_entity_poly.pdbx_strand_id
1 'polypeptide(L)'
;MKKTFNKALSSVLCLVLAGALLAGCGASGTSSSGSESTAAVSVSASSADEAGSEVPAEPSEPEQYTLDNIRQYVVGVDQPVELADGSTRPLINFDNAATTPAFKMVMDEVDSKLLMYGSIGRGFSQKSNYSTDIYNDTRNIVLDFVNADPDTYTCIYVNSTTDGLNKLASALVESEDDIVLATRMEHHANDLSWRERCKVVYAEVDEQGRIIYDEIEKLLSENDVKYVTVTAASNVTGYVTDVHRVAAMAHAHGAKIIVDGAQIVAHREFSMLGDTPEENIDFLVFSAHKMYSPYGGGAIVGLQDVLDEHMPEFYGGGTIQIVRDYEVKYKTAPEVYEAGSPNYPGVVGMGKAMAVLKEIGFDAIEEHEQVLIRKLIDGLKEYDTCVIFGDTENIADRVGVVTFNFTDVNSMLLAEQLSKVGGVATRRGAFCANPYVWRLLGYSDQAMISFESCAGIDTPGMIRVSFGIYNTEEEVDEFLKVLPDAIEAAKAETEEMNSQPNRVRMVEPEY
;
A
#
# COMPACT_ATOMS: atom_id res chain seq x y z
N MET A 1 -1.35 -24.64 39.34
CA MET A 1 -1.97 -23.68 40.25
C MET A 1 -1.57 -22.24 39.90
N LYS A 2 -1.71 -21.81 38.59
CA LYS A 2 -1.41 -20.45 38.09
C LYS A 2 -2.28 -20.04 36.88
N LYS A 3 -3.52 -20.51 36.81
CA LYS A 3 -4.47 -20.16 35.69
C LYS A 3 -5.82 -19.59 36.17
N THR A 4 -5.91 -19.09 37.41
CA THR A 4 -7.22 -18.65 37.96
C THR A 4 -7.24 -17.19 38.46
N PHE A 5 -6.26 -16.34 38.12
CA PHE A 5 -6.22 -14.97 38.64
C PHE A 5 -6.46 -13.83 37.65
N ASN A 6 -6.60 -14.14 36.34
CA ASN A 6 -6.77 -13.08 35.30
C ASN A 6 -8.18 -12.91 34.72
N LYS A 7 -9.22 -13.50 35.32
CA LYS A 7 -10.62 -13.31 34.88
C LYS A 7 -11.45 -12.35 35.73
N ALA A 8 -10.90 -11.78 36.81
CA ALA A 8 -11.66 -10.94 37.74
C ALA A 8 -11.47 -9.42 37.56
N LEU A 9 -10.54 -8.96 36.68
CA LEU A 9 -10.28 -7.51 36.50
C LEU A 9 -10.90 -6.91 35.22
N SER A 10 -11.47 -7.73 34.35
CA SER A 10 -12.07 -7.25 33.07
C SER A 10 -13.56 -6.89 33.17
N SER A 11 -14.21 -7.14 34.28
CA SER A 11 -15.68 -6.98 34.41
C SER A 11 -16.12 -5.71 35.17
N VAL A 12 -15.22 -4.86 35.60
CA VAL A 12 -15.56 -3.65 36.40
C VAL A 12 -15.44 -2.34 35.59
N LEU A 13 -14.88 -2.35 34.37
CA LEU A 13 -14.69 -1.12 33.60
C LEU A 13 -15.76 -0.87 32.51
N CYS A 14 -16.74 -1.74 32.34
CA CYS A 14 -17.83 -1.57 31.34
C CYS A 14 -19.17 -1.06 31.91
N LEU A 15 -19.25 -0.64 33.16
CA LEU A 15 -20.54 -0.29 33.81
C LEU A 15 -20.69 1.19 34.20
N VAL A 16 -19.84 2.08 33.77
CA VAL A 16 -19.93 3.53 34.11
C VAL A 16 -20.24 4.45 32.91
N LEU A 17 -20.45 3.94 31.69
CA LEU A 17 -20.72 4.78 30.51
C LEU A 17 -22.13 4.57 29.88
N ALA A 18 -23.09 3.98 30.58
CA ALA A 18 -24.46 3.77 30.09
C ALA A 18 -25.55 4.52 30.90
N GLY A 19 -25.23 5.65 31.52
CA GLY A 19 -26.10 6.35 32.45
C GLY A 19 -26.39 7.82 32.19
N ALA A 20 -26.41 8.28 30.94
CA ALA A 20 -26.77 9.70 30.67
C ALA A 20 -27.34 9.88 29.25
N LEU A 21 -28.53 9.35 28.96
CA LEU A 21 -29.35 9.75 27.79
C LEU A 21 -30.72 9.09 27.85
N LEU A 22 -31.53 9.45 28.88
CA LEU A 22 -32.99 9.18 28.89
C LEU A 22 -33.65 10.19 29.83
N ALA A 23 -33.94 11.39 29.35
CA ALA A 23 -34.97 12.25 29.91
C ALA A 23 -35.41 13.24 28.84
N GLY A 24 -36.65 13.11 28.39
CA GLY A 24 -37.33 14.14 27.62
C GLY A 24 -38.17 13.71 26.44
N CYS A 25 -39.25 12.98 26.69
CA CYS A 25 -40.40 12.97 25.81
C CYS A 25 -41.65 12.83 26.68
N GLY A 26 -42.35 13.89 26.84
CA GLY A 26 -43.68 13.98 27.47
C GLY A 26 -44.68 14.66 26.52
N ALA A 27 -45.79 14.02 26.37
CA ALA A 27 -46.86 14.05 25.43
C ALA A 27 -47.73 15.35 25.34
N SER A 28 -48.46 15.35 24.29
CA SER A 28 -49.91 15.62 24.04
C SER A 28 -50.07 16.62 22.88
N GLY A 29 -50.68 16.28 21.77
CA GLY A 29 -52.08 15.98 21.54
C GLY A 29 -52.83 17.24 21.07
N THR A 30 -53.18 17.32 19.80
CA THR A 30 -54.53 17.52 19.28
C THR A 30 -54.53 18.03 17.83
N SER A 31 -55.42 17.45 17.08
CA SER A 31 -55.79 17.72 15.70
C SER A 31 -56.34 19.11 15.43
N SER A 32 -56.04 19.71 14.28
CA SER A 32 -57.04 20.40 13.47
C SER A 32 -56.56 20.64 12.03
N SER A 33 -57.44 20.34 11.13
CA SER A 33 -57.42 20.58 9.69
C SER A 33 -57.40 22.05 9.30
N GLY A 34 -56.69 22.39 8.23
CA GLY A 34 -56.76 23.74 7.61
C GLY A 34 -55.95 23.80 6.32
N SER A 35 -56.68 24.00 5.25
CA SER A 35 -56.35 24.12 3.84
C SER A 35 -55.35 25.20 3.46
N GLU A 36 -54.65 24.89 2.34
CA GLU A 36 -54.17 25.76 1.26
C GLU A 36 -53.57 27.14 1.53
N SER A 37 -52.31 27.31 1.10
CA SER A 37 -51.98 28.44 0.25
C SER A 37 -50.58 28.26 -0.35
N THR A 38 -50.52 28.09 -1.66
CA THR A 38 -49.33 28.22 -2.51
C THR A 38 -48.84 29.68 -2.50
N ALA A 39 -47.68 29.94 -1.96
CA ALA A 39 -46.95 31.20 -2.20
C ALA A 39 -45.67 30.91 -2.99
N ALA A 40 -45.71 31.31 -4.25
CA ALA A 40 -44.53 31.35 -5.11
C ALA A 40 -43.60 32.51 -4.62
N VAL A 41 -42.40 32.16 -4.15
CA VAL A 41 -41.37 33.12 -3.89
C VAL A 41 -40.60 33.34 -5.21
N SER A 42 -40.82 34.49 -5.81
CA SER A 42 -40.02 35.01 -6.91
C SER A 42 -38.71 35.55 -6.32
N VAL A 43 -37.61 34.87 -6.61
CA VAL A 43 -36.26 35.39 -6.35
C VAL A 43 -35.87 36.25 -7.56
N SER A 44 -35.81 37.58 -7.35
CA SER A 44 -35.25 38.52 -8.29
C SER A 44 -33.75 38.32 -8.38
N ALA A 45 -33.24 37.95 -9.53
CA ALA A 45 -31.82 37.93 -9.85
C ALA A 45 -31.29 39.38 -9.92
N SER A 46 -30.42 39.73 -8.98
CA SER A 46 -29.54 40.89 -9.11
C SER A 46 -28.30 40.42 -9.89
N SER A 47 -28.07 41.05 -11.02
CA SER A 47 -26.84 40.93 -11.82
C SER A 47 -25.65 41.41 -10.99
N ALA A 48 -24.80 40.50 -10.57
CA ALA A 48 -23.45 40.78 -10.15
C ALA A 48 -22.51 40.39 -11.28
N ASP A 49 -21.62 41.29 -11.67
CA ASP A 49 -20.61 41.10 -12.69
C ASP A 49 -19.80 39.84 -12.41
N GLU A 50 -19.92 38.84 -13.28
CA GLU A 50 -19.04 37.69 -13.34
C GLU A 50 -17.68 38.12 -13.90
N ALA A 51 -16.71 38.30 -13.01
CA ALA A 51 -15.32 38.14 -13.40
C ALA A 51 -15.13 36.65 -13.74
N GLY A 52 -15.17 36.33 -15.01
CA GLY A 52 -14.97 34.96 -15.50
C GLY A 52 -13.58 34.47 -15.16
N SER A 53 -13.46 33.65 -14.14
CA SER A 53 -12.38 32.69 -14.06
C SER A 53 -12.71 31.59 -15.06
N GLU A 54 -12.07 31.62 -16.22
CA GLU A 54 -12.07 30.48 -17.14
C GLU A 54 -11.50 29.27 -16.35
N VAL A 55 -12.36 28.33 -15.99
CA VAL A 55 -11.92 27.01 -15.57
C VAL A 55 -11.20 26.41 -16.78
N PRO A 56 -9.92 26.03 -16.68
CA PRO A 56 -9.23 25.41 -17.80
C PRO A 56 -10.07 24.22 -18.31
N ALA A 57 -10.26 24.13 -19.62
CA ALA A 57 -10.96 23.00 -20.23
C ALA A 57 -10.23 21.72 -19.83
N GLU A 58 -10.98 20.71 -19.35
CA GLU A 58 -10.41 19.40 -19.08
C GLU A 58 -9.75 18.85 -20.34
N PRO A 59 -8.55 18.23 -20.22
CA PRO A 59 -7.89 17.64 -21.35
C PRO A 59 -8.77 16.53 -21.97
N SER A 60 -8.91 16.53 -23.29
CA SER A 60 -9.56 15.42 -24.00
C SER A 60 -8.74 14.15 -23.83
N GLU A 61 -9.42 12.99 -23.83
CA GLU A 61 -8.70 11.70 -23.82
C GLU A 61 -7.73 11.63 -25.02
N PRO A 62 -6.46 11.21 -24.79
CA PRO A 62 -5.48 11.06 -25.86
C PRO A 62 -5.78 9.80 -26.67
N GLU A 63 -5.18 9.69 -27.88
CA GLU A 63 -5.20 8.43 -28.64
C GLU A 63 -4.45 7.31 -27.91
N GLN A 64 -3.42 7.67 -27.13
CA GLN A 64 -2.63 6.76 -26.30
C GLN A 64 -2.09 7.47 -25.07
N TYR A 65 -2.09 6.78 -23.91
CA TYR A 65 -1.41 7.24 -22.70
C TYR A 65 0.08 6.90 -22.78
N THR A 66 0.92 7.90 -22.49
CA THR A 66 2.39 7.80 -22.49
C THR A 66 2.96 8.55 -21.31
N LEU A 67 4.25 8.35 -20.98
CA LEU A 67 4.93 9.14 -19.94
C LEU A 67 4.91 10.66 -20.23
N ASP A 68 4.96 11.06 -21.50
CA ASP A 68 4.94 12.48 -21.89
C ASP A 68 3.62 13.17 -21.59
N ASN A 69 2.51 12.42 -21.54
CA ASN A 69 1.19 13.00 -21.37
C ASN A 69 0.48 12.59 -20.07
N ILE A 70 0.94 11.57 -19.36
CA ILE A 70 0.21 11.00 -18.21
C ILE A 70 0.03 12.00 -17.06
N ARG A 71 0.99 12.91 -16.83
CA ARG A 71 0.96 13.86 -15.72
C ARG A 71 -0.33 14.69 -15.68
N GLN A 72 -0.83 15.16 -16.84
CA GLN A 72 -2.06 15.95 -16.91
C GLN A 72 -3.33 15.18 -16.53
N TYR A 73 -3.25 13.85 -16.45
CA TYR A 73 -4.34 12.96 -16.05
C TYR A 73 -4.18 12.42 -14.62
N VAL A 74 -3.19 12.89 -13.86
CA VAL A 74 -3.01 12.56 -12.45
C VAL A 74 -3.75 13.56 -11.59
N VAL A 75 -4.69 13.08 -10.79
CA VAL A 75 -5.55 13.94 -9.97
C VAL A 75 -4.76 14.57 -8.83
N GLY A 76 -4.87 15.89 -8.70
CA GLY A 76 -4.23 16.64 -7.63
C GLY A 76 -2.74 16.93 -7.84
N VAL A 77 -2.15 16.57 -8.98
CA VAL A 77 -0.82 17.04 -9.36
C VAL A 77 -0.84 18.56 -9.52
N ASP A 78 0.24 19.22 -9.17
CA ASP A 78 0.39 20.69 -9.24
C ASP A 78 -0.57 21.49 -8.34
N GLN A 79 -1.25 20.86 -7.37
CA GLN A 79 -2.07 21.58 -6.41
C GLN A 79 -1.18 22.52 -5.57
N PRO A 80 -1.58 23.82 -5.42
CA PRO A 80 -0.81 24.75 -4.62
C PRO A 80 -0.88 24.39 -3.13
N VAL A 81 0.27 24.45 -2.48
CA VAL A 81 0.40 24.35 -1.02
C VAL A 81 1.02 25.63 -0.46
N GLU A 82 0.57 26.04 0.73
CA GLU A 82 1.12 27.20 1.44
C GLU A 82 2.40 26.79 2.19
N LEU A 83 3.46 27.57 2.02
CA LEU A 83 4.74 27.39 2.69
C LEU A 83 4.79 28.18 4.01
N ALA A 84 5.83 27.91 4.83
CA ALA A 84 6.01 28.55 6.13
C ALA A 84 6.16 30.08 6.05
N ASP A 85 6.61 30.63 4.94
CA ASP A 85 6.74 32.06 4.68
C ASP A 85 5.46 32.74 4.15
N GLY A 86 4.37 31.96 3.99
CA GLY A 86 3.10 32.40 3.44
C GLY A 86 3.04 32.44 1.90
N SER A 87 4.12 32.10 1.21
CA SER A 87 4.09 31.92 -0.24
C SER A 87 3.42 30.58 -0.62
N THR A 88 3.08 30.43 -1.88
CA THR A 88 2.49 29.18 -2.40
C THR A 88 3.30 28.63 -3.56
N ARG A 89 3.35 27.31 -3.67
CA ARG A 89 3.94 26.60 -4.82
C ARG A 89 3.20 25.30 -5.09
N PRO A 90 3.33 24.71 -6.28
CA PRO A 90 2.84 23.36 -6.54
C PRO A 90 3.47 22.35 -5.57
N LEU A 91 2.63 21.41 -5.04
CA LEU A 91 3.11 20.29 -4.23
C LEU A 91 3.97 19.36 -5.07
N ILE A 92 5.15 19.04 -4.58
CA ILE A 92 5.98 17.95 -5.11
C ILE A 92 5.70 16.70 -4.27
N ASN A 93 5.06 15.70 -4.86
CA ASN A 93 4.73 14.47 -4.14
C ASN A 93 5.75 13.37 -4.43
N PHE A 94 6.61 13.08 -3.46
CA PHE A 94 7.61 12.02 -3.46
C PHE A 94 7.29 10.92 -2.42
N ASP A 95 6.00 10.72 -2.07
CA ASP A 95 5.56 9.64 -1.16
C ASP A 95 4.69 8.58 -1.88
N ASN A 96 5.00 8.26 -3.15
CA ASN A 96 4.20 7.36 -3.97
C ASN A 96 4.26 5.88 -3.53
N ALA A 97 5.35 5.43 -2.91
CA ALA A 97 5.43 4.08 -2.36
C ALA A 97 4.49 3.84 -1.15
N ALA A 98 3.96 4.91 -0.53
CA ALA A 98 2.90 4.80 0.46
C ALA A 98 1.53 4.62 -0.21
N THR A 99 1.19 5.51 -1.14
CA THR A 99 0.00 5.47 -1.99
C THR A 99 0.18 6.44 -3.17
N THR A 100 -0.33 6.11 -4.34
CA THR A 100 -0.31 7.01 -5.50
C THR A 100 -1.59 7.85 -5.59
N PRO A 101 -1.53 9.07 -6.15
CA PRO A 101 -2.74 9.80 -6.54
C PRO A 101 -3.51 9.03 -7.62
N ALA A 102 -4.81 9.34 -7.76
CA ALA A 102 -5.64 8.69 -8.76
C ALA A 102 -5.30 9.12 -10.19
N PHE A 103 -5.48 8.23 -11.15
CA PHE A 103 -5.66 8.64 -12.53
C PHE A 103 -7.08 9.13 -12.77
N LYS A 104 -7.24 10.24 -13.54
CA LYS A 104 -8.55 10.77 -13.88
C LYS A 104 -9.41 9.74 -14.63
N MET A 105 -8.84 9.03 -15.60
CA MET A 105 -9.56 8.01 -16.37
C MET A 105 -10.00 6.80 -15.52
N VAL A 106 -9.34 6.54 -14.38
CA VAL A 106 -9.79 5.53 -13.40
C VAL A 106 -11.05 6.01 -12.70
N MET A 107 -11.10 7.28 -12.30
CA MET A 107 -12.29 7.87 -11.69
C MET A 107 -13.46 7.90 -12.68
N ASP A 108 -13.23 8.35 -13.90
CA ASP A 108 -14.23 8.44 -14.97
C ASP A 108 -14.80 7.06 -15.31
N GLU A 109 -13.94 6.02 -15.38
CA GLU A 109 -14.39 4.64 -15.60
C GLU A 109 -15.30 4.16 -14.47
N VAL A 110 -14.92 4.37 -13.21
CA VAL A 110 -15.73 4.01 -12.03
C VAL A 110 -17.08 4.73 -12.09
N ASP A 111 -17.10 6.04 -12.29
CA ASP A 111 -18.31 6.84 -12.34
C ASP A 111 -19.23 6.39 -13.48
N SER A 112 -18.70 6.10 -14.66
CA SER A 112 -19.47 5.60 -15.80
C SER A 112 -20.12 4.25 -15.53
N LYS A 113 -19.40 3.31 -14.89
CA LYS A 113 -19.89 1.97 -14.59
C LYS A 113 -20.94 1.96 -13.46
N LEU A 114 -20.85 2.92 -12.53
CA LEU A 114 -21.83 3.07 -11.44
C LEU A 114 -23.23 3.44 -11.92
N LEU A 115 -23.40 4.02 -13.11
CA LEU A 115 -24.72 4.33 -13.69
C LEU A 115 -25.58 3.08 -13.87
N MET A 116 -24.95 1.94 -14.14
CA MET A 116 -25.62 0.65 -14.35
C MET A 116 -25.35 -0.35 -13.21
N TYR A 117 -24.84 0.14 -12.05
CA TYR A 117 -24.54 -0.72 -10.90
C TYR A 117 -25.76 -1.46 -10.38
N GLY A 118 -25.60 -2.75 -10.10
CA GLY A 118 -26.57 -3.66 -9.49
C GLY A 118 -25.90 -4.71 -8.60
N SER A 119 -26.69 -5.63 -8.05
CA SER A 119 -26.14 -6.70 -7.20
C SER A 119 -25.30 -7.69 -8.01
N ILE A 120 -24.09 -7.97 -7.56
CA ILE A 120 -23.16 -8.85 -8.24
C ILE A 120 -23.44 -10.30 -7.89
N GLY A 121 -23.56 -11.17 -8.90
CA GLY A 121 -23.75 -12.61 -8.77
C GLY A 121 -25.06 -13.06 -8.12
N ARG A 122 -26.04 -12.16 -7.91
CA ARG A 122 -27.26 -12.44 -7.11
C ARG A 122 -28.56 -12.00 -7.75
N GLY A 123 -28.58 -11.59 -9.00
CA GLY A 123 -29.77 -11.09 -9.64
C GLY A 123 -29.86 -11.43 -11.12
N PHE A 124 -31.06 -11.22 -11.69
CA PHE A 124 -31.34 -11.43 -13.10
C PHE A 124 -31.76 -10.13 -13.80
N SER A 125 -31.59 -8.97 -13.13
CA SER A 125 -31.85 -7.67 -13.76
C SER A 125 -30.72 -7.28 -14.69
N GLN A 126 -30.99 -6.43 -15.67
CA GLN A 126 -29.97 -5.90 -16.57
C GLN A 126 -28.79 -5.26 -15.81
N LYS A 127 -29.05 -4.49 -14.74
CA LYS A 127 -28.02 -3.89 -13.89
C LYS A 127 -27.17 -4.94 -13.16
N SER A 128 -27.82 -5.99 -12.63
CA SER A 128 -27.13 -7.07 -11.96
C SER A 128 -26.20 -7.84 -12.90
N ASN A 129 -26.69 -8.19 -14.08
CA ASN A 129 -25.90 -8.88 -15.10
C ASN A 129 -24.72 -8.00 -15.53
N TYR A 130 -24.96 -6.74 -15.88
CA TYR A 130 -23.93 -5.79 -16.27
C TYR A 130 -22.79 -5.68 -15.22
N SER A 131 -23.15 -5.52 -13.94
CA SER A 131 -22.14 -5.44 -12.89
C SER A 131 -21.41 -6.77 -12.65
N THR A 132 -22.12 -7.90 -12.80
CA THR A 132 -21.53 -9.23 -12.64
C THR A 132 -20.54 -9.52 -13.77
N ASP A 133 -20.91 -9.18 -15.00
CA ASP A 133 -20.06 -9.39 -16.18
C ASP A 133 -18.75 -8.59 -16.03
N ILE A 134 -18.82 -7.29 -15.73
CA ILE A 134 -17.63 -6.44 -15.51
C ILE A 134 -16.77 -6.97 -14.35
N TYR A 135 -17.42 -7.37 -13.24
CA TYR A 135 -16.70 -7.91 -12.08
C TYR A 135 -15.91 -9.19 -12.41
N ASN A 136 -16.50 -10.06 -13.23
CA ASN A 136 -15.86 -11.30 -13.66
C ASN A 136 -14.83 -11.04 -14.77
N ASP A 137 -15.12 -10.15 -15.73
CA ASP A 137 -14.18 -9.82 -16.82
C ASP A 137 -12.89 -9.18 -16.27
N THR A 138 -13.00 -8.39 -15.20
CA THR A 138 -11.82 -7.80 -14.55
C THR A 138 -10.87 -8.87 -14.01
N ARG A 139 -11.33 -10.10 -13.65
CA ARG A 139 -10.43 -11.20 -13.27
C ARG A 139 -9.49 -11.58 -14.40
N ASN A 140 -10.01 -11.63 -15.63
CA ASN A 140 -9.20 -11.93 -16.81
C ASN A 140 -8.17 -10.81 -17.06
N ILE A 141 -8.54 -9.53 -16.81
CA ILE A 141 -7.59 -8.41 -16.88
C ILE A 141 -6.47 -8.58 -15.86
N VAL A 142 -6.80 -8.97 -14.61
CA VAL A 142 -5.80 -9.22 -13.56
C VAL A 142 -4.87 -10.38 -13.95
N LEU A 143 -5.41 -11.50 -14.39
CA LEU A 143 -4.62 -12.67 -14.78
C LEU A 143 -3.69 -12.33 -15.96
N ASP A 144 -4.21 -11.65 -17.00
CA ASP A 144 -3.41 -11.18 -18.12
C ASP A 144 -2.33 -10.15 -17.73
N PHE A 145 -2.64 -9.30 -16.76
CA PHE A 145 -1.70 -8.28 -16.28
C PHE A 145 -0.45 -8.88 -15.62
N VAL A 146 -0.59 -10.02 -14.97
CA VAL A 146 0.51 -10.72 -14.30
C VAL A 146 0.92 -12.02 -15.02
N ASN A 147 0.57 -12.15 -16.31
CA ASN A 147 0.89 -13.32 -17.12
C ASN A 147 0.57 -14.65 -16.41
N ALA A 148 -0.63 -14.76 -15.83
CA ALA A 148 -1.11 -15.98 -15.17
C ALA A 148 -1.99 -16.80 -16.13
N ASP A 149 -1.74 -18.11 -16.23
CA ASP A 149 -2.56 -19.03 -16.99
C ASP A 149 -3.93 -19.24 -16.32
N PRO A 150 -5.06 -18.85 -16.93
CA PRO A 150 -6.40 -18.96 -16.34
C PRO A 150 -6.87 -20.40 -16.10
N ASP A 151 -6.25 -21.41 -16.70
CA ASP A 151 -6.55 -22.82 -16.45
C ASP A 151 -5.87 -23.33 -15.17
N THR A 152 -4.85 -22.60 -14.67
CA THR A 152 -4.05 -22.96 -13.50
C THR A 152 -4.33 -22.02 -12.31
N TYR A 153 -4.51 -20.72 -12.58
CA TYR A 153 -4.62 -19.69 -11.56
C TYR A 153 -6.02 -19.09 -11.49
N THR A 154 -6.38 -18.64 -10.30
CA THR A 154 -7.57 -17.83 -10.09
C THR A 154 -7.22 -16.48 -9.43
N CYS A 155 -8.12 -15.51 -9.61
CA CYS A 155 -8.02 -14.19 -9.00
C CYS A 155 -9.08 -14.01 -7.92
N ILE A 156 -8.67 -13.75 -6.68
CA ILE A 156 -9.55 -13.41 -5.54
C ILE A 156 -9.39 -11.92 -5.26
N TYR A 157 -10.49 -11.19 -5.23
CA TYR A 157 -10.46 -9.77 -4.88
C TYR A 157 -10.35 -9.58 -3.36
N VAL A 158 -9.50 -8.64 -2.98
CA VAL A 158 -9.23 -8.24 -1.59
C VAL A 158 -9.23 -6.72 -1.47
N ASN A 159 -9.25 -6.18 -0.23
CA ASN A 159 -9.21 -4.73 -0.03
C ASN A 159 -7.80 -4.14 -0.12
N SER A 160 -6.79 -4.95 0.11
CA SER A 160 -5.37 -4.57 0.08
C SER A 160 -4.47 -5.80 0.13
N THR A 161 -3.17 -5.63 -0.11
CA THR A 161 -2.15 -6.67 0.12
C THR A 161 -2.20 -7.20 1.56
N THR A 162 -2.40 -6.34 2.55
CA THR A 162 -2.53 -6.76 3.96
C THR A 162 -3.73 -7.70 4.16
N ASP A 163 -4.89 -7.39 3.56
CA ASP A 163 -6.07 -8.25 3.60
C ASP A 163 -5.78 -9.60 2.91
N GLY A 164 -5.17 -9.56 1.73
CA GLY A 164 -4.82 -10.76 0.96
C GLY A 164 -3.84 -11.69 1.67
N LEU A 165 -2.74 -11.14 2.23
CA LEU A 165 -1.75 -11.93 2.97
C LEU A 165 -2.34 -12.55 4.24
N ASN A 166 -3.18 -11.81 4.99
CA ASN A 166 -3.88 -12.37 6.13
C ASN A 166 -4.87 -13.47 5.73
N LYS A 167 -5.56 -13.29 4.60
CA LYS A 167 -6.49 -14.28 4.06
C LYS A 167 -5.77 -15.57 3.64
N LEU A 168 -4.62 -15.46 2.96
CA LEU A 168 -3.78 -16.60 2.62
C LEU A 168 -3.22 -17.28 3.88
N ALA A 169 -2.67 -16.51 4.81
CA ALA A 169 -2.13 -17.07 6.05
C ALA A 169 -3.19 -17.81 6.88
N SER A 170 -4.43 -17.28 6.90
CA SER A 170 -5.55 -17.96 7.58
C SER A 170 -5.98 -19.23 6.87
N ALA A 171 -5.93 -19.28 5.54
CA ALA A 171 -6.34 -20.43 4.76
C ALA A 171 -5.27 -21.52 4.74
N LEU A 172 -4.00 -21.15 4.52
CA LEU A 172 -2.91 -22.07 4.21
C LEU A 172 -2.20 -22.64 5.45
N VAL A 173 -2.20 -21.92 6.58
CA VAL A 173 -1.59 -22.41 7.82
C VAL A 173 -2.57 -23.33 8.53
N GLU A 174 -2.20 -24.60 8.65
CA GLU A 174 -3.01 -25.65 9.27
C GLU A 174 -2.65 -25.88 10.74
N SER A 175 -1.43 -25.49 11.15
CA SER A 175 -0.89 -25.75 12.48
C SER A 175 0.05 -24.63 12.94
N GLU A 176 0.05 -24.35 14.26
CA GLU A 176 1.06 -23.48 14.89
C GLU A 176 2.50 -24.04 14.73
N ASP A 177 2.63 -25.33 14.38
CA ASP A 177 3.91 -26.01 14.14
C ASP A 177 4.40 -25.89 12.68
N ASP A 178 3.55 -25.44 11.74
CA ASP A 178 3.96 -25.17 10.37
C ASP A 178 5.08 -24.11 10.36
N ILE A 179 6.00 -24.25 9.41
CA ILE A 179 7.14 -23.34 9.27
C ILE A 179 6.98 -22.53 7.97
N VAL A 180 6.99 -21.21 8.12
CA VAL A 180 7.07 -20.25 7.03
C VAL A 180 8.46 -19.63 7.03
N LEU A 181 9.10 -19.55 5.86
CA LEU A 181 10.35 -18.81 5.67
C LEU A 181 10.00 -17.44 5.11
N ALA A 182 10.41 -16.39 5.80
CA ALA A 182 10.33 -15.01 5.35
C ALA A 182 11.72 -14.38 5.27
N THR A 183 11.83 -13.17 4.73
CA THR A 183 13.08 -12.42 4.79
C THR A 183 13.01 -11.28 5.82
N ARG A 184 14.16 -10.71 6.17
CA ARG A 184 14.19 -9.51 7.02
C ARG A 184 13.82 -8.24 6.26
N MET A 185 13.62 -8.32 4.96
CA MET A 185 13.23 -7.19 4.10
C MET A 185 11.70 -6.97 4.05
N GLU A 186 10.90 -7.85 4.67
CA GLU A 186 9.45 -7.85 4.51
C GLU A 186 8.78 -6.61 5.10
N HIS A 187 7.74 -6.13 4.40
CA HIS A 187 6.74 -5.23 4.97
C HIS A 187 5.98 -5.94 6.10
N HIS A 188 5.53 -5.21 7.13
CA HIS A 188 4.80 -5.78 8.27
C HIS A 188 3.59 -6.65 7.84
N ALA A 189 2.94 -6.33 6.71
CA ALA A 189 1.84 -7.13 6.21
C ALA A 189 2.27 -8.56 5.84
N ASN A 190 3.49 -8.71 5.30
CA ASN A 190 4.05 -10.00 4.90
C ASN A 190 4.89 -10.67 6.00
N ASP A 191 4.98 -10.07 7.16
CA ASP A 191 5.64 -10.62 8.35
C ASP A 191 4.60 -11.04 9.41
N LEU A 192 3.77 -10.09 9.86
CA LEU A 192 2.86 -10.29 10.99
C LEU A 192 1.71 -11.26 10.68
N SER A 193 1.28 -11.34 9.42
CA SER A 193 0.24 -12.30 9.01
C SER A 193 0.61 -13.76 9.31
N TRP A 194 1.90 -14.08 9.26
CA TRP A 194 2.44 -15.40 9.55
C TRP A 194 2.81 -15.61 11.01
N ARG A 195 3.51 -14.62 11.63
CA ARG A 195 3.96 -14.71 13.04
C ARG A 195 2.85 -15.03 14.04
N GLU A 196 1.65 -14.55 13.79
CA GLU A 196 0.51 -14.74 14.70
C GLU A 196 -0.15 -16.11 14.51
N ARG A 197 0.29 -16.93 13.52
CA ARG A 197 -0.35 -18.18 13.16
C ARG A 197 0.57 -19.40 13.21
N CYS A 198 1.85 -19.24 12.92
CA CYS A 198 2.79 -20.34 12.82
C CYS A 198 4.23 -19.94 13.20
N LYS A 199 5.17 -20.86 13.05
CA LYS A 199 6.60 -20.57 13.23
C LYS A 199 7.14 -19.86 11.99
N VAL A 200 7.89 -18.76 12.18
CA VAL A 200 8.56 -18.08 11.08
C VAL A 200 10.07 -18.14 11.28
N VAL A 201 10.78 -18.60 10.26
CA VAL A 201 12.24 -18.52 10.16
C VAL A 201 12.61 -17.42 9.16
N TYR A 202 13.72 -16.73 9.39
CA TYR A 202 14.05 -15.53 8.62
C TYR A 202 15.41 -15.63 7.97
N ALA A 203 15.44 -15.44 6.66
CA ALA A 203 16.68 -15.18 5.93
C ALA A 203 17.12 -13.71 6.17
N GLU A 204 18.39 -13.54 6.51
CA GLU A 204 18.98 -12.23 6.73
C GLU A 204 19.27 -11.51 5.41
N VAL A 205 19.57 -10.22 5.52
CA VAL A 205 20.04 -9.38 4.42
C VAL A 205 21.52 -9.04 4.61
N ASP A 206 22.21 -8.73 3.52
CA ASP A 206 23.60 -8.29 3.56
C ASP A 206 23.74 -6.84 4.08
N GLU A 207 24.96 -6.34 4.16
CA GLU A 207 25.26 -4.98 4.65
C GLU A 207 24.65 -3.88 3.76
N GLN A 208 24.33 -4.17 2.50
CA GLN A 208 23.63 -3.25 1.60
C GLN A 208 22.11 -3.41 1.65
N GLY A 209 21.61 -4.40 2.39
CA GLY A 209 20.20 -4.69 2.52
C GLY A 209 19.63 -5.63 1.45
N ARG A 210 20.47 -6.32 0.66
CA ARG A 210 20.02 -7.31 -0.32
C ARG A 210 19.73 -8.66 0.34
N ILE A 211 18.79 -9.41 -0.19
CA ILE A 211 18.51 -10.78 0.24
C ILE A 211 19.72 -11.67 0.01
N ILE A 212 20.07 -12.49 1.02
CA ILE A 212 21.12 -13.50 0.94
C ILE A 212 20.49 -14.83 0.51
N TYR A 213 20.51 -15.13 -0.79
CA TYR A 213 19.87 -16.34 -1.35
C TYR A 213 20.44 -17.64 -0.77
N ASP A 214 21.75 -17.71 -0.49
CA ASP A 214 22.39 -18.89 0.12
C ASP A 214 21.83 -19.16 1.53
N GLU A 215 21.35 -18.15 2.23
CA GLU A 215 20.70 -18.33 3.53
C GLU A 215 19.27 -18.87 3.38
N ILE A 216 18.54 -18.46 2.33
CA ILE A 216 17.24 -19.07 1.98
C ILE A 216 17.43 -20.57 1.74
N GLU A 217 18.39 -20.96 0.90
CA GLU A 217 18.70 -22.36 0.61
C GLU A 217 19.07 -23.16 1.86
N LYS A 218 19.90 -22.59 2.71
CA LYS A 218 20.27 -23.18 4.00
C LYS A 218 19.05 -23.41 4.88
N LEU A 219 18.20 -22.41 5.07
CA LEU A 219 17.01 -22.49 5.92
C LEU A 219 16.00 -23.50 5.38
N LEU A 220 15.83 -23.59 4.07
CA LEU A 220 15.01 -24.60 3.40
C LEU A 220 15.55 -26.03 3.66
N SER A 221 16.87 -26.20 3.63
CA SER A 221 17.50 -27.50 3.89
C SER A 221 17.46 -27.93 5.35
N GLU A 222 17.42 -26.99 6.29
CA GLU A 222 17.46 -27.23 7.73
C GLU A 222 16.06 -27.37 8.38
N ASN A 223 14.98 -26.95 7.67
CA ASN A 223 13.63 -26.90 8.21
C ASN A 223 12.61 -27.52 7.24
N ASP A 224 11.51 -28.07 7.76
CA ASP A 224 10.36 -28.54 6.98
C ASP A 224 9.46 -27.32 6.64
N VAL A 225 9.96 -26.44 5.75
CA VAL A 225 9.27 -25.21 5.35
C VAL A 225 8.07 -25.56 4.46
N LYS A 226 6.89 -25.04 4.80
CA LYS A 226 5.67 -25.21 3.99
C LYS A 226 5.52 -24.10 2.95
N TYR A 227 5.84 -22.87 3.35
CA TYR A 227 5.71 -21.69 2.49
C TYR A 227 6.94 -20.80 2.64
N VAL A 228 7.40 -20.27 1.51
CA VAL A 228 8.36 -19.16 1.46
C VAL A 228 7.58 -17.90 1.12
N THR A 229 7.73 -16.84 1.89
CA THR A 229 7.07 -15.56 1.61
C THR A 229 8.10 -14.44 1.44
N VAL A 230 8.03 -13.71 0.31
CA VAL A 230 9.00 -12.68 -0.03
C VAL A 230 8.35 -11.48 -0.70
N THR A 231 8.87 -10.28 -0.42
CA THR A 231 8.50 -9.09 -1.20
C THR A 231 9.20 -9.10 -2.55
N ALA A 232 8.46 -8.80 -3.62
CA ALA A 232 9.03 -8.70 -4.96
C ALA A 232 9.83 -7.41 -5.18
N ALA A 233 9.48 -6.34 -4.43
CA ALA A 233 10.28 -5.13 -4.40
C ALA A 233 10.18 -4.46 -3.03
N SER A 234 11.32 -4.06 -2.48
CA SER A 234 11.39 -3.41 -1.17
C SER A 234 10.77 -2.02 -1.20
N ASN A 235 9.84 -1.75 -0.28
CA ASN A 235 9.30 -0.42 -0.06
C ASN A 235 10.26 0.52 0.71
N VAL A 236 11.45 0.04 1.08
CA VAL A 236 12.49 0.79 1.79
C VAL A 236 13.64 1.16 0.84
N THR A 237 14.29 0.18 0.24
CA THR A 237 15.46 0.37 -0.64
C THR A 237 15.12 0.36 -2.11
N GLY A 238 13.93 -0.09 -2.47
CA GLY A 238 13.53 -0.29 -3.87
C GLY A 238 14.07 -1.56 -4.50
N TYR A 239 14.89 -2.35 -3.83
CA TYR A 239 15.46 -3.56 -4.40
C TYR A 239 14.41 -4.53 -4.90
N VAL A 240 14.60 -5.01 -6.11
CA VAL A 240 13.79 -6.04 -6.75
C VAL A 240 14.36 -7.42 -6.39
N THR A 241 13.51 -8.30 -5.90
CA THR A 241 13.84 -9.68 -5.58
C THR A 241 13.70 -10.54 -6.82
N ASP A 242 14.65 -11.43 -7.07
CA ASP A 242 14.51 -12.50 -8.06
C ASP A 242 13.59 -13.58 -7.50
N VAL A 243 12.27 -13.32 -7.62
CA VAL A 243 11.24 -14.20 -7.04
C VAL A 243 11.16 -15.56 -7.74
N HIS A 244 11.51 -15.63 -9.01
CA HIS A 244 11.53 -16.87 -9.77
C HIS A 244 12.65 -17.81 -9.28
N ARG A 245 13.83 -17.26 -8.99
CA ARG A 245 14.89 -18.00 -8.32
C ARG A 245 14.47 -18.50 -6.95
N VAL A 246 13.76 -17.68 -6.16
CA VAL A 246 13.25 -18.11 -4.85
C VAL A 246 12.19 -19.21 -5.01
N ALA A 247 11.32 -19.11 -6.04
CA ALA A 247 10.35 -20.16 -6.37
C ALA A 247 11.01 -21.50 -6.64
N ALA A 248 12.04 -21.50 -7.50
CA ALA A 248 12.78 -22.74 -7.81
C ALA A 248 13.44 -23.35 -6.55
N MET A 249 14.00 -22.52 -5.68
CA MET A 249 14.56 -22.96 -4.39
C MET A 249 13.47 -23.58 -3.49
N ALA A 250 12.33 -22.89 -3.33
CA ALA A 250 11.21 -23.37 -2.52
C ALA A 250 10.67 -24.69 -3.04
N HIS A 251 10.42 -24.81 -4.34
CA HIS A 251 9.89 -26.02 -4.98
C HIS A 251 10.85 -27.20 -4.89
N ALA A 252 12.18 -26.96 -4.98
CA ALA A 252 13.19 -28.00 -4.81
C ALA A 252 13.13 -28.66 -3.41
N HIS A 253 12.62 -27.96 -2.42
CA HIS A 253 12.42 -28.43 -1.05
C HIS A 253 10.95 -28.77 -0.71
N GLY A 254 10.05 -28.73 -1.70
CA GLY A 254 8.63 -29.06 -1.54
C GLY A 254 7.78 -27.97 -0.89
N ALA A 255 8.34 -26.77 -0.71
CA ALA A 255 7.62 -25.58 -0.23
C ALA A 255 6.95 -24.84 -1.39
N LYS A 256 5.91 -24.04 -1.10
CA LYS A 256 5.28 -23.11 -2.05
C LYS A 256 5.74 -21.69 -1.81
N ILE A 257 5.64 -20.83 -2.85
CA ILE A 257 6.03 -19.42 -2.75
C ILE A 257 4.83 -18.48 -2.72
N ILE A 258 4.89 -17.48 -1.84
CA ILE A 258 3.93 -16.37 -1.75
C ILE A 258 4.70 -15.07 -1.96
N VAL A 259 4.29 -14.29 -2.93
CA VAL A 259 4.95 -13.04 -3.30
C VAL A 259 4.11 -11.84 -2.88
N ASP A 260 4.68 -10.96 -2.06
CA ASP A 260 4.14 -9.62 -1.84
C ASP A 260 4.53 -8.73 -3.02
N GLY A 261 3.58 -8.52 -3.92
CA GLY A 261 3.72 -7.71 -5.12
C GLY A 261 3.32 -6.24 -4.94
N ALA A 262 3.10 -5.77 -3.71
CA ALA A 262 2.53 -4.44 -3.44
C ALA A 262 3.28 -3.27 -4.07
N GLN A 263 4.59 -3.38 -4.25
CA GLN A 263 5.39 -2.36 -4.95
C GLN A 263 5.58 -2.71 -6.43
N ILE A 264 6.00 -3.93 -6.74
CA ILE A 264 6.50 -4.29 -8.07
C ILE A 264 5.50 -4.07 -9.20
N VAL A 265 4.21 -4.40 -8.98
CA VAL A 265 3.17 -4.43 -10.03
C VAL A 265 2.84 -3.07 -10.65
N ALA A 266 3.24 -1.96 -10.01
CA ALA A 266 3.06 -0.62 -10.56
C ALA A 266 4.32 -0.08 -11.25
N HIS A 267 5.45 -0.76 -11.11
CA HIS A 267 6.77 -0.28 -11.51
C HIS A 267 7.43 -1.13 -12.60
N ARG A 268 7.12 -2.43 -12.65
CA ARG A 268 7.70 -3.38 -13.61
C ARG A 268 6.67 -4.38 -14.09
N GLU A 269 6.89 -4.91 -15.27
CA GLU A 269 6.17 -6.08 -15.73
C GLU A 269 6.42 -7.26 -14.77
N PHE A 270 5.35 -7.94 -14.40
CA PHE A 270 5.42 -9.08 -13.50
C PHE A 270 4.78 -10.30 -14.15
N SER A 271 5.44 -11.44 -14.03
CA SER A 271 4.93 -12.73 -14.54
C SER A 271 4.77 -13.73 -13.40
N MET A 272 3.63 -14.43 -13.37
CA MET A 272 3.44 -15.62 -12.53
C MET A 272 4.23 -16.81 -13.05
N LEU A 273 4.58 -16.81 -14.35
CA LEU A 273 5.28 -17.88 -15.03
C LEU A 273 6.76 -17.55 -15.18
N GLY A 274 7.64 -18.44 -14.74
CA GLY A 274 9.08 -18.40 -14.98
C GLY A 274 9.47 -19.08 -16.29
N ASP A 275 10.77 -19.20 -16.53
CA ASP A 275 11.32 -19.88 -17.72
C ASP A 275 11.09 -21.40 -17.65
N THR A 276 10.96 -21.94 -16.44
CA THR A 276 10.64 -23.36 -16.19
C THR A 276 9.48 -23.47 -15.20
N PRO A 277 8.73 -24.60 -15.17
CA PRO A 277 7.64 -24.79 -14.22
C PRO A 277 8.05 -24.67 -12.74
N GLU A 278 9.29 -25.00 -12.40
CA GLU A 278 9.84 -24.90 -11.05
C GLU A 278 10.02 -23.44 -10.60
N GLU A 279 10.06 -22.51 -11.54
CA GLU A 279 10.19 -21.07 -11.30
C GLU A 279 8.84 -20.35 -11.23
N ASN A 280 7.72 -21.04 -11.46
CA ASN A 280 6.39 -20.45 -11.39
C ASN A 280 6.06 -19.99 -9.96
N ILE A 281 5.37 -18.87 -9.86
CA ILE A 281 4.92 -18.31 -8.58
C ILE A 281 3.59 -18.97 -8.19
N ASP A 282 3.47 -19.50 -6.97
CA ASP A 282 2.23 -20.12 -6.51
C ASP A 282 1.16 -19.07 -6.13
N PHE A 283 1.57 -17.99 -5.45
CA PHE A 283 0.68 -16.92 -5.01
C PHE A 283 1.33 -15.55 -5.15
N LEU A 284 0.59 -14.60 -5.68
CA LEU A 284 0.93 -13.17 -5.74
C LEU A 284 -0.17 -12.37 -5.04
N VAL A 285 0.20 -11.38 -4.23
CA VAL A 285 -0.76 -10.48 -3.56
C VAL A 285 -0.34 -9.03 -3.78
N PHE A 286 -1.29 -8.17 -4.17
CA PHE A 286 -1.02 -6.75 -4.40
C PHE A 286 -2.21 -5.85 -4.10
N SER A 287 -1.97 -4.52 -4.08
CA SER A 287 -2.96 -3.47 -3.80
C SER A 287 -3.08 -2.49 -4.95
N ALA A 288 -4.30 -2.09 -5.27
CA ALA A 288 -4.57 -1.13 -6.34
C ALA A 288 -4.24 0.32 -5.97
N HIS A 289 -4.22 0.68 -4.67
CA HIS A 289 -3.96 2.07 -4.24
C HIS A 289 -2.52 2.55 -4.48
N LYS A 290 -1.59 1.65 -4.83
CA LYS A 290 -0.22 1.97 -5.24
C LYS A 290 -0.04 1.98 -6.77
N MET A 291 -1.11 1.65 -7.51
CA MET A 291 -1.17 1.67 -8.96
C MET A 291 -2.28 2.63 -9.45
N TYR A 292 -2.36 3.81 -8.83
CA TYR A 292 -3.22 4.93 -9.23
C TYR A 292 -4.73 4.69 -9.14
N SER A 293 -5.17 3.71 -8.33
CA SER A 293 -6.59 3.41 -8.08
C SER A 293 -6.91 3.43 -6.57
N PRO A 294 -7.41 4.56 -6.02
CA PRO A 294 -7.54 4.79 -4.58
C PRO A 294 -8.82 4.20 -3.95
N TYR A 295 -9.61 3.42 -4.69
CA TYR A 295 -10.95 2.97 -4.24
C TYR A 295 -10.94 1.77 -3.26
N GLY A 296 -9.79 1.41 -2.72
CA GLY A 296 -9.61 0.19 -1.96
C GLY A 296 -9.82 -1.03 -2.87
N GLY A 297 -8.81 -1.80 -3.04
CA GLY A 297 -8.86 -2.96 -3.91
C GLY A 297 -7.48 -3.57 -4.01
N GLY A 298 -7.46 -4.80 -4.40
CA GLY A 298 -6.28 -5.60 -4.64
C GLY A 298 -6.70 -6.99 -5.06
N ALA A 299 -5.74 -7.84 -5.29
CA ALA A 299 -6.00 -9.21 -5.66
C ALA A 299 -4.98 -10.18 -5.02
N ILE A 300 -5.45 -11.40 -4.81
CA ILE A 300 -4.63 -12.59 -4.74
C ILE A 300 -4.75 -13.26 -6.11
N VAL A 301 -3.64 -13.52 -6.76
CA VAL A 301 -3.56 -14.46 -7.88
C VAL A 301 -2.87 -15.70 -7.36
N GLY A 302 -3.54 -16.86 -7.44
CA GLY A 302 -3.02 -18.07 -6.82
C GLY A 302 -3.52 -19.35 -7.47
N LEU A 303 -2.84 -20.46 -7.18
CA LEU A 303 -3.18 -21.78 -7.70
C LEU A 303 -4.59 -22.19 -7.32
N GLN A 304 -5.43 -22.44 -8.33
CA GLN A 304 -6.84 -22.80 -8.17
C GLN A 304 -7.03 -24.06 -7.31
N ASP A 305 -6.27 -25.10 -7.57
CA ASP A 305 -6.37 -26.39 -6.88
C ASP A 305 -6.02 -26.27 -5.40
N VAL A 306 -4.96 -25.52 -5.06
CA VAL A 306 -4.57 -25.30 -3.66
C VAL A 306 -5.64 -24.50 -2.93
N LEU A 307 -6.19 -23.45 -3.55
CA LEU A 307 -7.23 -22.62 -2.94
C LEU A 307 -8.55 -23.39 -2.75
N ASP A 308 -8.84 -24.37 -3.61
CA ASP A 308 -10.04 -25.21 -3.50
C ASP A 308 -9.94 -26.26 -2.37
N GLU A 309 -8.73 -26.62 -1.95
CA GLU A 309 -8.48 -27.54 -0.84
C GLU A 309 -8.57 -26.85 0.54
N HIS A 310 -8.52 -25.51 0.58
CA HIS A 310 -8.49 -24.74 1.81
C HIS A 310 -9.75 -23.88 2.01
N MET A 311 -9.98 -23.43 3.22
CA MET A 311 -11.16 -22.64 3.57
C MET A 311 -10.77 -21.24 4.06
N PRO A 312 -11.54 -20.19 3.68
CA PRO A 312 -11.27 -18.82 4.10
C PRO A 312 -11.58 -18.59 5.56
N GLU A 313 -11.08 -17.49 6.11
CA GLU A 313 -11.37 -17.00 7.45
C GLU A 313 -12.85 -16.57 7.61
N PHE A 314 -13.44 -15.94 6.56
CA PHE A 314 -14.77 -15.38 6.63
C PHE A 314 -15.78 -16.17 5.80
N TYR A 315 -16.92 -16.45 6.42
CA TYR A 315 -18.04 -17.15 5.83
C TYR A 315 -19.25 -16.23 5.73
N GLY A 316 -20.05 -16.38 4.69
CA GLY A 316 -21.27 -15.57 4.56
C GLY A 316 -21.97 -15.68 3.22
N GLY A 317 -22.86 -14.74 2.96
CA GLY A 317 -23.55 -14.68 1.68
C GLY A 317 -22.56 -14.46 0.52
N GLY A 318 -22.70 -15.20 -0.55
CA GLY A 318 -21.80 -15.23 -1.71
C GLY A 318 -20.94 -16.48 -1.76
N THR A 319 -20.51 -17.01 -0.63
CA THR A 319 -19.55 -18.11 -0.52
C THR A 319 -20.19 -19.50 -0.56
N ILE A 320 -21.52 -19.59 -0.52
CA ILE A 320 -22.25 -20.85 -0.39
C ILE A 320 -22.99 -21.23 -1.67
N GLN A 321 -23.08 -22.56 -1.94
CA GLN A 321 -23.99 -23.13 -2.92
C GLN A 321 -25.37 -23.35 -2.29
N ILE A 322 -25.44 -23.98 -1.11
CA ILE A 322 -26.66 -24.23 -0.37
C ILE A 322 -26.39 -24.29 1.13
N VAL A 323 -27.32 -23.77 1.91
CA VAL A 323 -27.39 -23.92 3.38
C VAL A 323 -28.61 -24.68 3.74
N ARG A 324 -28.47 -25.74 4.54
CA ARG A 324 -29.57 -26.47 5.19
C ARG A 324 -29.43 -26.32 6.70
N ASP A 325 -30.45 -26.78 7.45
CA ASP A 325 -30.44 -26.62 8.93
C ASP A 325 -29.17 -27.17 9.61
N TYR A 326 -28.58 -28.23 9.05
CA TYR A 326 -27.43 -28.93 9.65
C TYR A 326 -26.30 -29.16 8.68
N GLU A 327 -26.32 -28.57 7.46
CA GLU A 327 -25.34 -28.78 6.43
C GLU A 327 -25.14 -27.51 5.60
N VAL A 328 -23.89 -27.20 5.30
CA VAL A 328 -23.51 -26.13 4.37
C VAL A 328 -22.65 -26.72 3.26
N LYS A 329 -23.01 -26.41 2.01
CA LYS A 329 -22.14 -26.68 0.86
C LYS A 329 -21.60 -25.36 0.35
N TYR A 330 -20.30 -25.21 0.39
CA TYR A 330 -19.58 -24.03 -0.06
C TYR A 330 -19.31 -24.08 -1.56
N LYS A 331 -19.03 -22.91 -2.15
CA LYS A 331 -18.48 -22.79 -3.49
C LYS A 331 -16.97 -23.09 -3.46
N THR A 332 -16.36 -23.11 -4.64
CA THR A 332 -14.92 -23.15 -4.84
C THR A 332 -14.33 -21.74 -4.89
N ALA A 333 -12.99 -21.61 -4.95
CA ALA A 333 -12.33 -20.36 -5.27
C ALA A 333 -12.74 -19.89 -6.69
N PRO A 334 -12.86 -18.58 -6.94
CA PRO A 334 -12.57 -17.48 -6.01
C PRO A 334 -13.74 -17.15 -5.05
N GLU A 335 -14.98 -17.55 -5.35
CA GLU A 335 -16.17 -17.03 -4.65
C GLU A 335 -16.25 -17.43 -3.18
N VAL A 336 -15.67 -18.57 -2.78
CA VAL A 336 -15.63 -18.98 -1.36
C VAL A 336 -14.83 -17.98 -0.52
N TYR A 337 -13.86 -17.29 -1.11
CA TYR A 337 -13.03 -16.30 -0.46
C TYR A 337 -13.60 -14.87 -0.46
N GLU A 338 -14.71 -14.62 -1.16
CA GLU A 338 -15.31 -13.31 -1.35
C GLU A 338 -16.67 -13.20 -0.64
N ALA A 339 -16.63 -13.26 0.69
CA ALA A 339 -17.83 -13.17 1.51
C ALA A 339 -18.44 -11.76 1.49
N GLY A 340 -19.75 -11.68 1.36
CA GLY A 340 -20.48 -10.41 1.44
C GLY A 340 -20.78 -9.77 0.09
N SER A 341 -20.96 -8.45 0.09
CA SER A 341 -21.09 -7.65 -1.13
C SER A 341 -19.70 -7.14 -1.52
N PRO A 342 -19.25 -7.37 -2.76
CA PRO A 342 -17.90 -7.04 -3.16
C PRO A 342 -17.70 -5.53 -3.36
N ASN A 343 -16.43 -5.10 -3.30
CA ASN A 343 -16.01 -3.72 -3.61
C ASN A 343 -15.95 -3.51 -5.13
N TYR A 344 -17.11 -3.27 -5.75
CA TYR A 344 -17.19 -3.05 -7.20
C TYR A 344 -16.36 -1.86 -7.70
N PRO A 345 -16.41 -0.66 -7.07
CA PRO A 345 -15.59 0.48 -7.52
C PRO A 345 -14.09 0.17 -7.48
N GLY A 346 -13.62 -0.53 -6.43
CA GLY A 346 -12.22 -0.93 -6.30
C GLY A 346 -11.77 -1.88 -7.42
N VAL A 347 -12.62 -2.83 -7.80
CA VAL A 347 -12.35 -3.78 -8.89
C VAL A 347 -12.31 -3.07 -10.25
N VAL A 348 -13.32 -2.25 -10.55
CA VAL A 348 -13.38 -1.47 -11.80
C VAL A 348 -12.17 -0.56 -11.93
N GLY A 349 -11.86 0.21 -10.86
CA GLY A 349 -10.73 1.13 -10.87
C GLY A 349 -9.39 0.42 -11.03
N MET A 350 -9.20 -0.73 -10.38
CA MET A 350 -8.01 -1.57 -10.52
C MET A 350 -7.81 -2.04 -11.96
N GLY A 351 -8.86 -2.58 -12.59
CA GLY A 351 -8.78 -3.04 -13.98
C GLY A 351 -8.44 -1.91 -14.96
N LYS A 352 -9.00 -0.71 -14.77
CA LYS A 352 -8.66 0.45 -15.61
C LYS A 352 -7.23 0.92 -15.40
N ALA A 353 -6.75 0.97 -14.14
CA ALA A 353 -5.37 1.35 -13.84
C ALA A 353 -4.36 0.39 -14.49
N MET A 354 -4.61 -0.92 -14.42
CA MET A 354 -3.79 -1.94 -15.09
C MET A 354 -3.74 -1.73 -16.61
N ALA A 355 -4.89 -1.44 -17.23
CA ALA A 355 -4.93 -1.17 -18.67
C ALA A 355 -4.07 0.04 -19.05
N VAL A 356 -4.12 1.12 -18.27
CA VAL A 356 -3.32 2.34 -18.51
C VAL A 356 -1.82 2.05 -18.34
N LEU A 357 -1.42 1.33 -17.29
CA LEU A 357 0.00 0.98 -17.07
C LEU A 357 0.55 0.10 -18.20
N LYS A 358 -0.22 -0.90 -18.67
CA LYS A 358 0.16 -1.72 -19.84
C LYS A 358 0.27 -0.88 -21.12
N GLU A 359 -0.61 0.09 -21.30
CA GLU A 359 -0.61 0.99 -22.48
C GLU A 359 0.63 1.89 -22.49
N ILE A 360 1.04 2.42 -21.32
CA ILE A 360 2.28 3.20 -21.17
C ILE A 360 3.51 2.32 -21.44
N GLY A 361 3.49 1.09 -20.93
CA GLY A 361 4.56 0.12 -21.06
C GLY A 361 5.58 0.18 -19.92
N PHE A 362 5.88 -1.00 -19.35
CA PHE A 362 6.76 -1.09 -18.17
C PHE A 362 8.22 -0.79 -18.47
N ASP A 363 8.72 -1.08 -19.66
CA ASP A 363 10.07 -0.70 -20.07
C ASP A 363 10.28 0.82 -20.00
N ALA A 364 9.30 1.58 -20.47
CA ALA A 364 9.35 3.04 -20.40
C ALA A 364 9.26 3.56 -18.95
N ILE A 365 8.41 2.93 -18.13
CA ILE A 365 8.29 3.26 -16.70
C ILE A 365 9.62 3.02 -15.98
N GLU A 366 10.24 1.87 -16.21
CA GLU A 366 11.52 1.52 -15.59
C GLU A 366 12.63 2.49 -16.02
N GLU A 367 12.77 2.78 -17.30
CA GLU A 367 13.76 3.74 -17.81
C GLU A 367 13.57 5.13 -17.19
N HIS A 368 12.33 5.60 -17.10
CA HIS A 368 12.00 6.87 -16.46
C HIS A 368 12.40 6.90 -14.99
N GLU A 369 12.06 5.88 -14.22
CA GLU A 369 12.43 5.79 -12.80
C GLU A 369 13.94 5.74 -12.60
N GLN A 370 14.68 5.03 -13.45
CA GLN A 370 16.15 4.99 -13.39
C GLN A 370 16.77 6.37 -13.57
N VAL A 371 16.22 7.21 -14.46
CA VAL A 371 16.68 8.59 -14.63
C VAL A 371 16.48 9.41 -13.35
N LEU A 372 15.26 9.33 -12.75
CA LEU A 372 14.94 10.07 -11.53
C LEU A 372 15.78 9.60 -10.32
N ILE A 373 15.95 8.28 -10.16
CA ILE A 373 16.77 7.69 -9.11
C ILE A 373 18.22 8.17 -9.24
N ARG A 374 18.80 8.09 -10.44
CA ARG A 374 20.20 8.50 -10.68
C ARG A 374 20.39 9.96 -10.35
N LYS A 375 19.53 10.83 -10.86
CA LYS A 375 19.58 12.27 -10.62
C LYS A 375 19.50 12.61 -9.13
N LEU A 376 18.61 11.97 -8.38
CA LEU A 376 18.48 12.17 -6.94
C LEU A 376 19.73 11.69 -6.20
N ILE A 377 20.22 10.49 -6.48
CA ILE A 377 21.43 9.93 -5.84
C ILE A 377 22.65 10.83 -6.11
N ASP A 378 22.84 11.29 -7.33
CA ASP A 378 23.98 12.14 -7.69
C ASP A 378 23.90 13.48 -6.94
N GLY A 379 22.71 14.08 -6.82
CA GLY A 379 22.53 15.30 -6.05
C GLY A 379 22.73 15.11 -4.54
N LEU A 380 22.29 13.97 -3.98
CA LEU A 380 22.51 13.67 -2.56
C LEU A 380 23.99 13.38 -2.24
N LYS A 381 24.77 12.82 -3.16
CA LYS A 381 26.20 12.58 -3.02
C LYS A 381 27.05 13.86 -2.90
N GLU A 382 26.50 15.03 -3.27
CA GLU A 382 27.18 16.32 -3.06
C GLU A 382 27.30 16.71 -1.56
N TYR A 383 26.60 15.98 -0.67
CA TYR A 383 26.62 16.23 0.78
C TYR A 383 27.42 15.17 1.51
N ASP A 384 28.58 15.55 2.07
CA ASP A 384 29.46 14.64 2.84
C ASP A 384 28.76 13.98 4.05
N THR A 385 27.70 14.61 4.57
CA THR A 385 26.93 14.11 5.72
C THR A 385 25.73 13.25 5.32
N CYS A 386 25.47 13.09 4.01
CA CYS A 386 24.38 12.26 3.52
C CYS A 386 24.76 10.77 3.49
N VAL A 387 23.93 9.94 4.09
CA VAL A 387 24.03 8.47 4.02
C VAL A 387 22.86 7.97 3.17
N ILE A 388 23.15 7.42 2.00
CA ILE A 388 22.16 6.81 1.11
C ILE A 388 22.17 5.30 1.35
N PHE A 389 20.98 4.71 1.61
CA PHE A 389 20.86 3.29 1.89
C PHE A 389 20.67 2.49 0.60
N GLY A 390 21.38 1.38 0.50
CA GLY A 390 21.45 0.55 -0.67
C GLY A 390 22.54 0.96 -1.66
N ASP A 391 22.70 0.16 -2.72
CA ASP A 391 23.71 0.37 -3.75
C ASP A 391 23.45 1.65 -4.56
N THR A 392 24.40 2.56 -4.58
CA THR A 392 24.29 3.83 -5.30
C THR A 392 24.92 3.79 -6.69
N GLU A 393 25.65 2.73 -7.01
CA GLU A 393 26.33 2.57 -8.31
C GLU A 393 25.49 1.72 -9.24
N ASN A 394 25.09 0.52 -8.80
CA ASN A 394 24.19 -0.35 -9.55
C ASN A 394 22.74 -0.16 -9.07
N ILE A 395 21.96 0.59 -9.84
CA ILE A 395 20.54 0.88 -9.54
C ILE A 395 19.56 0.14 -10.45
N ALA A 396 20.05 -0.68 -11.39
CA ALA A 396 19.21 -1.36 -12.38
C ALA A 396 18.18 -2.31 -11.75
N ASP A 397 18.46 -2.84 -10.56
CA ASP A 397 17.57 -3.72 -9.81
C ASP A 397 16.75 -2.97 -8.74
N ARG A 398 16.41 -1.70 -8.97
CA ARG A 398 15.61 -0.88 -8.05
C ARG A 398 14.38 -0.30 -8.76
N VAL A 399 13.26 -0.29 -8.07
CA VAL A 399 12.09 0.53 -8.40
C VAL A 399 12.28 1.95 -7.88
N GLY A 400 11.45 2.89 -8.27
CA GLY A 400 11.49 4.33 -8.00
C GLY A 400 11.54 4.75 -6.52
N VAL A 401 12.42 4.14 -5.72
CA VAL A 401 12.54 4.38 -4.26
C VAL A 401 13.99 4.67 -3.88
N VAL A 402 14.22 5.76 -3.15
CA VAL A 402 15.53 6.12 -2.56
C VAL A 402 15.34 6.49 -1.10
N THR A 403 16.11 5.86 -0.21
CA THR A 403 16.14 6.19 1.23
C THR A 403 17.49 6.73 1.64
N PHE A 404 17.47 7.73 2.49
CA PHE A 404 18.68 8.38 2.97
C PHE A 404 18.47 9.01 4.35
N ASN A 405 19.57 9.38 5.00
CA ASN A 405 19.62 10.23 6.17
C ASN A 405 20.82 11.20 6.08
N PHE A 406 20.84 12.17 6.97
CA PHE A 406 22.02 13.01 7.22
C PHE A 406 22.54 12.71 8.63
N THR A 407 23.85 12.63 8.79
CA THR A 407 24.49 12.32 10.09
C THR A 407 24.38 13.46 11.10
N ASP A 408 24.08 14.66 10.64
CA ASP A 408 24.03 15.90 11.42
C ASP A 408 22.63 16.56 11.46
N VAL A 409 21.60 15.84 10.99
CA VAL A 409 20.22 16.34 10.95
C VAL A 409 19.25 15.25 11.36
N ASN A 410 18.31 15.58 12.25
CA ASN A 410 17.25 14.66 12.62
C ASN A 410 16.29 14.43 11.45
N SER A 411 16.08 13.16 11.06
CA SER A 411 15.27 12.78 9.90
C SER A 411 13.79 13.20 10.01
N MET A 412 13.24 13.27 11.23
CA MET A 412 11.87 13.72 11.44
C MET A 412 11.72 15.21 11.13
N LEU A 413 12.61 16.01 11.69
CA LEU A 413 12.58 17.45 11.48
C LEU A 413 12.89 17.81 10.03
N LEU A 414 13.83 17.11 9.39
CA LEU A 414 14.14 17.34 7.97
C LEU A 414 12.94 17.03 7.07
N ALA A 415 12.23 15.91 7.29
CA ALA A 415 11.03 15.59 6.51
C ALA A 415 9.92 16.62 6.72
N GLU A 416 9.77 17.14 7.95
CA GLU A 416 8.82 18.21 8.27
C GLU A 416 9.21 19.53 7.57
N GLN A 417 10.50 19.91 7.59
CA GLN A 417 10.97 21.14 6.96
C GLN A 417 10.94 21.05 5.42
N LEU A 418 11.21 19.89 4.81
CA LEU A 418 11.00 19.69 3.38
C LEU A 418 9.57 20.02 2.96
N SER A 419 8.59 19.65 3.78
CA SER A 419 7.18 20.01 3.53
C SER A 419 6.91 21.50 3.76
N LYS A 420 7.37 22.06 4.89
CA LYS A 420 7.07 23.45 5.30
C LYS A 420 7.79 24.51 4.44
N VAL A 421 9.05 24.26 4.12
CA VAL A 421 9.90 25.20 3.36
C VAL A 421 9.81 24.94 1.87
N GLY A 422 9.72 23.69 1.48
CA GLY A 422 9.82 23.25 0.08
C GLY A 422 8.52 22.83 -0.58
N GLY A 423 7.46 22.61 0.18
CA GLY A 423 6.24 22.02 -0.37
C GLY A 423 6.46 20.61 -0.92
N VAL A 424 7.43 19.86 -0.36
CA VAL A 424 7.79 18.52 -0.81
C VAL A 424 7.25 17.49 0.18
N ALA A 425 6.42 16.58 -0.29
CA ALA A 425 5.95 15.44 0.48
C ALA A 425 6.95 14.29 0.38
N THR A 426 7.53 13.89 1.49
CA THR A 426 8.37 12.71 1.64
C THR A 426 7.86 11.83 2.77
N ARG A 427 8.32 10.60 2.86
CA ARG A 427 8.00 9.72 3.99
C ARG A 427 9.16 9.66 4.96
N ARG A 428 8.85 9.66 6.26
CA ARG A 428 9.82 9.44 7.33
C ARG A 428 9.44 8.23 8.17
N GLY A 429 10.42 7.50 8.69
CA GLY A 429 10.26 6.42 9.67
C GLY A 429 10.81 5.08 9.20
N ALA A 430 10.18 3.99 9.66
CA ALA A 430 10.57 2.62 9.30
C ALA A 430 9.67 2.00 8.21
N PHE A 431 8.74 2.77 7.64
CA PHE A 431 7.92 2.39 6.46
C PHE A 431 7.18 1.06 6.60
N CYS A 432 6.76 0.70 7.83
CA CYS A 432 6.21 -0.62 8.17
C CYS A 432 7.15 -1.80 7.84
N ALA A 433 8.46 -1.60 7.98
CA ALA A 433 9.51 -2.61 7.80
C ALA A 433 10.60 -2.44 8.87
N ASN A 434 10.18 -2.33 10.14
CA ASN A 434 11.07 -2.02 11.26
C ASN A 434 12.30 -2.94 11.33
N PRO A 435 12.19 -4.28 11.26
CA PRO A 435 13.35 -5.16 11.33
C PRO A 435 14.39 -4.89 10.22
N TYR A 436 13.93 -4.49 9.05
CA TYR A 436 14.79 -4.16 7.91
C TYR A 436 15.49 -2.81 8.10
N VAL A 437 14.71 -1.75 8.39
CA VAL A 437 15.22 -0.39 8.59
C VAL A 437 16.25 -0.36 9.72
N TRP A 438 16.01 -1.07 10.82
CA TRP A 438 16.94 -1.09 11.94
C TRP A 438 18.25 -1.80 11.62
N ARG A 439 18.22 -2.83 10.78
CA ARG A 439 19.45 -3.47 10.27
C ARG A 439 20.25 -2.51 9.41
N LEU A 440 19.60 -1.82 8.48
CA LEU A 440 20.24 -0.82 7.64
C LEU A 440 20.84 0.35 8.45
N LEU A 441 20.21 0.72 9.58
CA LEU A 441 20.69 1.73 10.52
C LEU A 441 21.74 1.18 11.51
N GLY A 442 22.06 -0.12 11.47
CA GLY A 442 23.03 -0.74 12.36
C GLY A 442 22.55 -0.95 13.81
N TYR A 443 21.24 -0.84 14.08
CA TYR A 443 20.70 -1.06 15.42
C TYR A 443 20.47 -2.53 15.71
N SER A 444 20.88 -2.97 16.90
CA SER A 444 20.53 -4.30 17.43
C SER A 444 19.11 -4.32 18.01
N ASP A 445 18.51 -5.51 18.10
CA ASP A 445 17.21 -5.70 18.76
C ASP A 445 17.24 -5.19 20.22
N GLN A 446 18.37 -5.33 20.92
CA GLN A 446 18.52 -4.83 22.29
C GLN A 446 18.48 -3.29 22.36
N ALA A 447 19.05 -2.61 21.37
CA ALA A 447 18.97 -1.14 21.26
C ALA A 447 17.51 -0.71 21.05
N MET A 448 16.76 -1.43 20.21
CA MET A 448 15.37 -1.12 19.93
C MET A 448 14.45 -1.31 21.14
N ILE A 449 14.64 -2.37 21.94
CA ILE A 449 13.94 -2.56 23.22
C ILE A 449 14.18 -1.37 24.16
N SER A 450 15.39 -0.80 24.13
CA SER A 450 15.73 0.39 24.92
C SER A 450 14.99 1.64 24.47
N PHE A 451 14.78 1.82 23.17
CA PHE A 451 13.95 2.91 22.62
C PHE A 451 12.48 2.79 23.03
N GLU A 452 11.90 1.59 22.99
CA GLU A 452 10.51 1.35 23.40
C GLU A 452 10.25 1.72 24.87
N SER A 453 11.24 1.52 25.73
CA SER A 453 11.11 1.82 27.17
C SER A 453 11.23 3.32 27.50
N CYS A 454 11.62 4.15 26.56
CA CYS A 454 11.78 5.59 26.72
C CYS A 454 10.57 6.32 26.13
N ALA A 455 9.52 6.52 26.92
CA ALA A 455 8.34 7.29 26.49
C ALA A 455 8.72 8.70 26.02
N GLY A 456 8.40 9.04 24.78
CA GLY A 456 8.64 10.36 24.18
C GLY A 456 9.95 10.47 23.38
N ILE A 457 10.73 9.39 23.22
CA ILE A 457 11.82 9.34 22.25
C ILE A 457 11.24 8.91 20.91
N ASP A 458 11.60 9.66 19.87
CA ASP A 458 11.27 9.28 18.51
C ASP A 458 12.09 8.04 18.09
N THR A 459 11.40 7.06 17.48
CA THR A 459 12.08 5.85 17.01
C THR A 459 12.96 6.17 15.81
N PRO A 460 14.18 5.60 15.74
CA PRO A 460 15.05 5.75 14.58
C PRO A 460 14.34 5.42 13.27
N GLY A 461 14.57 6.22 12.25
CA GLY A 461 13.96 6.05 10.95
C GLY A 461 14.79 6.71 9.84
N MET A 462 14.32 6.55 8.62
CA MET A 462 14.93 7.10 7.42
C MET A 462 13.98 8.08 6.74
N ILE A 463 14.50 8.91 5.84
CA ILE A 463 13.72 9.67 4.86
C ILE A 463 13.66 8.83 3.59
N ARG A 464 12.46 8.73 3.02
CA ARG A 464 12.22 8.05 1.76
C ARG A 464 11.62 9.02 0.74
N VAL A 465 12.25 9.11 -0.40
CA VAL A 465 11.70 9.63 -1.65
C VAL A 465 11.23 8.45 -2.49
N SER A 466 10.02 8.53 -3.00
CA SER A 466 9.49 7.50 -3.91
C SER A 466 8.71 8.15 -5.05
N PHE A 467 9.11 7.80 -6.25
CA PHE A 467 8.59 8.37 -7.49
C PHE A 467 7.33 7.67 -7.97
N GLY A 468 6.41 8.45 -8.55
CA GLY A 468 5.36 7.96 -9.43
C GLY A 468 5.71 8.26 -10.87
N ILE A 469 5.06 7.59 -11.82
CA ILE A 469 5.36 7.73 -13.26
C ILE A 469 5.12 9.16 -13.81
N TYR A 470 4.50 10.03 -13.04
CA TYR A 470 4.22 11.42 -13.40
C TYR A 470 5.24 12.42 -12.84
N ASN A 471 6.13 11.97 -11.96
CA ASN A 471 7.18 12.85 -11.43
C ASN A 471 8.19 13.19 -12.53
N THR A 472 8.83 14.34 -12.41
CA THR A 472 9.74 14.86 -13.41
C THR A 472 11.14 15.13 -12.87
N GLU A 473 12.11 15.26 -13.77
CA GLU A 473 13.48 15.65 -13.40
C GLU A 473 13.53 17.05 -12.79
N GLU A 474 12.67 17.97 -13.24
CA GLU A 474 12.56 19.32 -12.69
C GLU A 474 12.08 19.30 -11.23
N GLU A 475 11.19 18.36 -10.86
CA GLU A 475 10.77 18.18 -9.47
C GLU A 475 11.95 17.69 -8.59
N VAL A 476 12.83 16.84 -9.13
CA VAL A 476 14.07 16.43 -8.44
C VAL A 476 15.03 17.62 -8.30
N ASP A 477 15.18 18.45 -9.33
CA ASP A 477 16.00 19.67 -9.26
C ASP A 477 15.45 20.65 -8.20
N GLU A 478 14.14 20.86 -8.14
CA GLU A 478 13.53 21.73 -7.13
C GLU A 478 13.67 21.15 -5.71
N PHE A 479 13.57 19.81 -5.55
CA PHE A 479 13.86 19.16 -4.27
C PHE A 479 15.30 19.41 -3.82
N LEU A 480 16.29 19.19 -4.70
CA LEU A 480 17.69 19.40 -4.38
C LEU A 480 18.02 20.87 -4.10
N LYS A 481 17.33 21.80 -4.72
CA LYS A 481 17.45 23.23 -4.49
C LYS A 481 16.89 23.67 -3.14
N VAL A 482 15.80 23.05 -2.67
CA VAL A 482 15.17 23.33 -1.38
C VAL A 482 15.89 22.64 -0.22
N LEU A 483 16.58 21.54 -0.49
CA LEU A 483 17.20 20.69 0.53
C LEU A 483 18.14 21.44 1.49
N PRO A 484 19.03 22.38 1.05
CA PRO A 484 19.87 23.15 1.96
C PRO A 484 19.08 23.97 2.97
N ASP A 485 18.02 24.67 2.51
CA ASP A 485 17.21 25.52 3.37
C ASP A 485 16.41 24.66 4.39
N ALA A 486 15.93 23.50 3.98
CA ALA A 486 15.25 22.55 4.86
C ALA A 486 16.21 21.95 5.91
N ILE A 487 17.45 21.66 5.54
CA ILE A 487 18.51 21.19 6.46
C ILE A 487 18.81 22.27 7.49
N GLU A 488 19.00 23.54 7.07
CA GLU A 488 19.29 24.64 7.98
C GLU A 488 18.15 24.86 8.96
N ALA A 489 16.88 24.85 8.47
CA ALA A 489 15.70 24.98 9.30
C ALA A 489 15.56 23.84 10.32
N ALA A 490 15.83 22.61 9.91
CA ALA A 490 15.79 21.43 10.79
C ALA A 490 16.88 21.48 11.87
N LYS A 491 18.08 21.94 11.55
CA LYS A 491 19.16 22.18 12.54
C LYS A 491 18.78 23.25 13.57
N ALA A 492 18.26 24.37 13.11
CA ALA A 492 17.82 25.45 13.99
C ALA A 492 16.71 24.98 14.95
N GLU A 493 15.74 24.19 14.48
CA GLU A 493 14.68 23.62 15.31
C GLU A 493 15.23 22.61 16.33
N THR A 494 16.22 21.80 15.94
CA THR A 494 16.93 20.88 16.84
C THR A 494 17.61 21.63 17.99
N GLU A 495 18.30 22.74 17.70
CA GLU A 495 18.94 23.58 18.72
C GLU A 495 17.92 24.20 19.69
N GLU A 496 16.80 24.71 19.15
CA GLU A 496 15.71 25.26 19.96
C GLU A 496 15.12 24.19 20.90
N MET A 497 14.82 23.00 20.37
CA MET A 497 14.29 21.87 21.17
C MET A 497 15.26 21.45 22.27
N ASN A 498 16.56 21.37 21.98
CA ASN A 498 17.58 20.99 22.96
C ASN A 498 17.85 22.08 24.03
N SER A 499 17.50 23.33 23.76
CA SER A 499 17.59 24.44 24.72
C SER A 499 16.50 24.44 25.80
N GLN A 500 15.42 23.67 25.62
CA GLN A 500 14.29 23.60 26.54
C GLN A 500 14.59 22.68 27.74
N PRO A 501 14.47 23.13 29.01
CA PRO A 501 15.01 22.46 30.18
C PRO A 501 14.33 21.16 30.61
N ASN A 502 13.27 20.70 29.92
CA ASN A 502 12.47 19.53 30.33
C ASN A 502 12.15 18.55 29.17
N ARG A 503 12.88 18.61 28.07
CA ARG A 503 12.73 17.62 26.98
C ARG A 503 13.90 16.64 26.92
N VAL A 504 13.61 15.41 26.53
CA VAL A 504 14.63 14.41 26.18
C VAL A 504 15.42 14.94 24.99
N ARG A 505 16.75 14.99 25.10
CA ARG A 505 17.60 15.44 23.99
C ARG A 505 17.39 14.52 22.79
N MET A 506 17.16 15.12 21.65
CA MET A 506 17.23 14.40 20.38
C MET A 506 18.71 14.01 20.16
N VAL A 507 18.98 12.74 20.15
CA VAL A 507 20.33 12.21 19.87
C VAL A 507 20.46 12.12 18.35
N GLU A 508 21.50 12.71 17.81
CA GLU A 508 21.88 12.51 16.42
C GLU A 508 22.30 11.06 16.23
N PRO A 509 21.92 10.40 15.13
CA PRO A 509 22.33 9.03 14.89
C PRO A 509 23.86 8.96 14.66
N GLU A 510 24.53 8.07 15.39
CA GLU A 510 25.91 7.65 15.07
C GLU A 510 25.77 6.50 14.05
N TYR A 511 26.06 6.78 12.78
CA TYR A 511 26.10 5.77 11.70
C TYR A 511 27.49 5.17 11.56
#